data_66ce847305a64d7b4d0f7e10373b1bdc
#
_entry.id   66ce847305a64d7b4d0f7e10373b1bdc
#
_cell.length_a   1.000
_cell.length_b   1.000
_cell.length_c   1.000
_cell.angle_alpha   90.00
_cell.angle_beta   90.00
_cell.angle_gamma   90.00
#
_symmetry.space_group_name_H-M   'P 1'
#
loop_
_entity.id
_entity.type
_entity.pdbx_description
1 polymer ?
#
loop_
_entity_poly.entity_id
_entity_poly.type
_entity_poly.pdbx_seq_one_letter_code
_entity_poly.pdbx_strand_id
1 'polypeptide(L)'
;MRKFSIEEKLRKLMGKLSKKDPSMFDDLLEKIDEIITCKNVNHYKNLRKPLQHLKRVHIKGPFILTFRYIESEDKVIFYDFDHHDRIYK
;
A
#
# COMPACT_ATOMS: atom_id res chain seq x y z
N MET A 1 0.07 -12.13 -12.40
CA MET A 1 0.02 -11.54 -11.03
C MET A 1 1.40 -11.57 -10.40
N ARG A 2 1.83 -10.43 -9.83
CA ARG A 2 3.13 -10.34 -9.17
C ARG A 2 3.15 -11.07 -7.85
N LYS A 3 4.36 -11.44 -7.42
CA LYS A 3 4.58 -11.90 -6.05
C LYS A 3 4.34 -10.72 -5.10
N PHE A 4 3.76 -10.98 -3.94
CA PHE A 4 3.59 -9.93 -2.94
C PHE A 4 3.58 -10.50 -1.53
N SER A 5 3.84 -9.63 -0.58
CA SER A 5 3.67 -9.93 0.84
C SER A 5 3.10 -8.71 1.53
N ILE A 6 2.49 -8.92 2.67
CA ILE A 6 1.90 -7.87 3.49
C ILE A 6 2.57 -7.92 4.85
N GLU A 7 3.17 -6.80 5.28
CA GLU A 7 3.82 -6.75 6.59
C GLU A 7 2.80 -7.03 7.70
N GLU A 8 3.26 -7.63 8.78
CA GLU A 8 2.39 -8.05 9.86
C GLU A 8 1.59 -6.89 10.45
N LYS A 9 2.22 -5.74 10.61
CA LYS A 9 1.54 -4.54 11.11
C LYS A 9 0.33 -4.19 10.25
N LEU A 10 0.50 -4.21 8.94
CA LEU A 10 -0.59 -3.89 8.01
C LEU A 10 -1.64 -5.00 8.03
N ARG A 11 -1.22 -6.24 8.12
CA ARG A 11 -2.14 -7.38 8.16
C ARG A 11 -3.08 -7.29 9.37
N LYS A 12 -2.54 -6.93 10.52
CA LYS A 12 -3.32 -6.72 11.75
C LYS A 12 -4.30 -5.56 11.59
N LEU A 13 -3.83 -4.47 11.01
CA LEU A 13 -4.66 -3.30 10.74
C LEU A 13 -5.82 -3.65 9.81
N MET A 14 -5.55 -4.42 8.76
CA MET A 14 -6.57 -4.87 7.82
C MET A 14 -7.64 -5.71 8.50
N GLY A 15 -7.24 -6.58 9.43
CA GLY A 15 -8.19 -7.37 10.22
C GLY A 15 -9.15 -6.51 11.02
N LYS A 16 -8.64 -5.44 11.64
CA LYS A 16 -9.49 -4.50 12.39
C LYS A 16 -10.38 -3.70 11.43
N LEU A 17 -9.81 -3.27 10.32
CA LEU A 17 -10.52 -2.45 9.34
C LEU A 17 -11.69 -3.20 8.73
N SER A 18 -11.54 -4.49 8.47
CA SER A 18 -12.61 -5.31 7.91
C SER A 18 -13.87 -5.33 8.78
N LYS A 19 -13.71 -5.12 10.07
CA LYS A 19 -14.83 -5.08 11.02
C LYS A 19 -15.35 -3.66 11.24
N LYS A 20 -14.46 -2.69 11.36
CA LYS A 20 -14.82 -1.30 11.71
C LYS A 20 -15.27 -0.46 10.52
N ASP A 21 -14.66 -0.68 9.37
CA ASP A 21 -14.92 0.09 8.17
C ASP A 21 -14.80 -0.79 6.93
N PRO A 22 -15.82 -1.65 6.70
CA PRO A 22 -15.78 -2.58 5.57
C PRO A 22 -15.60 -1.91 4.21
N SER A 23 -16.17 -0.72 4.03
CA SER A 23 -16.05 0.03 2.79
C SER A 23 -14.59 0.41 2.50
N MET A 24 -13.89 0.92 3.51
CA MET A 24 -12.47 1.26 3.39
C MET A 24 -11.63 0.00 3.17
N PHE A 25 -11.99 -1.08 3.84
CA PHE A 25 -11.30 -2.36 3.67
C PHE A 25 -11.42 -2.84 2.23
N ASP A 26 -12.61 -2.75 1.64
CA ASP A 26 -12.83 -3.14 0.24
C ASP A 26 -12.03 -2.26 -0.72
N ASP A 27 -12.00 -0.96 -0.48
CA ASP A 27 -11.22 -0.03 -1.30
C ASP A 27 -9.72 -0.36 -1.23
N LEU A 28 -9.25 -0.72 -0.05
CA LEU A 28 -7.85 -1.12 0.16
C LEU A 28 -7.53 -2.40 -0.61
N LEU A 29 -8.39 -3.41 -0.53
CA LEU A 29 -8.20 -4.65 -1.26
C LEU A 29 -8.20 -4.44 -2.77
N GLU A 30 -9.09 -3.59 -3.26
CA GLU A 30 -9.14 -3.24 -4.68
C GLU A 30 -7.82 -2.63 -5.14
N LYS A 31 -7.27 -1.73 -4.34
CA LYS A 31 -6.01 -1.07 -4.69
C LYS A 31 -4.85 -2.04 -4.65
N ILE A 32 -4.82 -2.93 -3.67
CA ILE A 32 -3.79 -3.99 -3.60
C ILE A 32 -3.86 -4.84 -4.87
N ASP A 33 -5.05 -5.26 -5.27
CA ASP A 33 -5.24 -6.06 -6.46
C ASP A 33 -4.77 -5.31 -7.71
N GLU A 34 -5.10 -4.04 -7.82
CA GLU A 34 -4.64 -3.20 -8.93
C GLU A 34 -3.11 -3.19 -9.03
N ILE A 35 -2.44 -3.02 -7.89
CA ILE A 35 -0.97 -2.92 -7.86
C ILE A 35 -0.31 -4.23 -8.28
N ILE A 36 -0.82 -5.37 -7.82
CA ILE A 36 -0.21 -6.66 -8.13
C ILE A 36 -0.53 -7.14 -9.56
N THR A 37 -1.49 -6.53 -10.22
CA THR A 37 -1.89 -6.91 -11.58
C THR A 37 -1.54 -5.89 -12.65
N CYS A 38 -1.17 -4.66 -12.29
CA CYS A 38 -0.86 -3.62 -13.27
C CYS A 38 0.42 -3.95 -14.04
N LYS A 39 0.56 -3.37 -15.23
CA LYS A 39 1.72 -3.64 -16.09
C LYS A 39 3.01 -3.04 -15.54
N ASN A 40 2.94 -1.83 -15.00
CA ASN A 40 4.12 -1.09 -14.58
C ASN A 40 3.93 -0.46 -13.21
N VAL A 41 4.52 -1.07 -12.18
CA VAL A 41 4.44 -0.56 -10.81
C VAL A 41 5.19 0.77 -10.66
N ASN A 42 6.16 1.02 -11.52
CA ASN A 42 6.97 2.25 -11.42
C ASN A 42 6.21 3.53 -11.77
N HIS A 43 4.96 3.42 -12.27
CA HIS A 43 4.15 4.62 -12.48
C HIS A 43 3.63 5.22 -11.15
N TYR A 44 3.63 4.44 -10.08
CA TYR A 44 3.26 4.96 -8.75
C TYR A 44 4.40 5.81 -8.19
N LYS A 45 4.05 6.91 -7.53
CA LYS A 45 5.03 7.85 -7.01
C LYS A 45 5.70 7.36 -5.74
N ASN A 46 6.96 7.74 -5.56
CA ASN A 46 7.70 7.45 -4.35
C ASN A 46 7.48 8.53 -3.30
N LEU A 47 7.70 8.17 -2.04
CA LEU A 47 7.71 9.14 -0.95
C LEU A 47 8.97 10.00 -1.04
N ARG A 48 8.95 11.14 -0.32
CA ARG A 48 10.11 12.03 -0.24
C ARG A 48 11.16 11.44 0.68
N LYS A 49 12.40 11.94 0.55
CA LYS A 49 13.49 11.57 1.46
C LYS A 49 13.08 11.76 2.91
N PRO A 50 13.48 10.87 3.82
CA PRO A 50 14.34 9.69 3.61
C PRO A 50 13.59 8.41 3.21
N LEU A 51 12.32 8.50 2.86
CA LEU A 51 11.46 7.34 2.58
C LEU A 51 11.30 7.07 1.08
N GLN A 52 12.23 7.54 0.25
CA GLN A 52 12.11 7.42 -1.21
C GLN A 52 12.17 5.99 -1.73
N HIS A 53 12.52 5.03 -0.88
CA HIS A 53 12.46 3.62 -1.25
C HIS A 53 11.04 3.05 -1.20
N LEU A 54 10.08 3.80 -0.68
CA LEU A 54 8.68 3.42 -0.60
C LEU A 54 7.86 4.17 -1.63
N LYS A 55 6.87 3.48 -2.19
CA LYS A 55 5.88 4.09 -3.06
C LYS A 55 4.61 4.34 -2.28
N ARG A 56 3.78 5.24 -2.79
CA ARG A 56 2.52 5.58 -2.15
C ARG A 56 1.38 5.63 -3.16
N VAL A 57 0.19 5.38 -2.67
CA VAL A 57 -1.03 5.57 -3.44
C VAL A 57 -2.17 5.94 -2.49
N HIS A 58 -2.98 6.91 -2.90
CA HIS A 58 -4.17 7.27 -2.12
C HIS A 58 -5.25 6.23 -2.31
N ILE A 59 -5.90 5.86 -1.20
CA ILE A 59 -7.03 4.94 -1.23
C ILE A 59 -8.33 5.73 -1.22
N LYS A 60 -8.50 6.59 -0.21
CA LYS A 60 -9.72 7.37 -0.04
C LYS A 60 -9.39 8.59 0.79
N GLY A 61 -9.66 9.79 0.23
CA GLY A 61 -9.34 11.03 0.92
C GLY A 61 -7.88 11.10 1.33
N PRO A 62 -7.60 11.38 2.62
CA PRO A 62 -6.22 11.53 3.10
C PRO A 62 -5.50 10.22 3.42
N PHE A 63 -6.11 9.06 3.20
CA PHE A 63 -5.50 7.79 3.53
C PHE A 63 -4.60 7.28 2.42
N ILE A 64 -3.43 6.79 2.81
CA ILE A 64 -2.37 6.38 1.88
C ILE A 64 -1.94 4.95 2.21
N LEU A 65 -1.78 4.13 1.16
CA LEU A 65 -1.14 2.84 1.23
C LEU A 65 0.32 3.01 0.81
N THR A 66 1.26 2.54 1.63
CA THR A 66 2.67 2.55 1.29
C THR A 66 3.15 1.15 0.99
N PHE A 67 4.02 1.03 -0.01
CA PHE A 67 4.53 -0.26 -0.44
C PHE A 67 5.91 -0.09 -1.06
N ARG A 68 6.65 -1.19 -1.10
CA ARG A 68 7.96 -1.24 -1.75
C ARG A 68 7.87 -2.18 -2.95
N TYR A 69 8.46 -1.75 -4.06
CA TYR A 69 8.57 -2.58 -5.24
C TYR A 69 10.02 -3.04 -5.42
N ILE A 70 10.24 -4.34 -5.41
CA ILE A 70 11.56 -4.93 -5.67
C ILE A 70 11.56 -5.36 -7.13
N GLU A 71 12.07 -4.48 -7.97
CA GLU A 71 12.00 -4.66 -9.43
C GLU A 71 12.70 -5.93 -9.90
N SER A 72 13.86 -6.26 -9.31
CA SER A 72 14.62 -7.45 -9.68
C SER A 72 13.85 -8.75 -9.47
N GLU A 73 12.88 -8.75 -8.55
CA GLU A 73 12.07 -9.94 -8.23
C GLU A 73 10.64 -9.80 -8.73
N ASP A 74 10.28 -8.63 -9.28
CA ASP A 74 8.90 -8.29 -9.62
C ASP A 74 7.97 -8.56 -8.44
N LYS A 75 8.38 -8.08 -7.26
CA LYS A 75 7.69 -8.34 -6.00
C LYS A 75 7.30 -7.04 -5.31
N VAL A 76 6.09 -7.02 -4.75
CA VAL A 76 5.58 -5.88 -3.97
C VAL A 76 5.48 -6.28 -2.51
N ILE A 77 5.94 -5.41 -1.62
CA ILE A 77 5.79 -5.57 -0.17
C ILE A 77 4.92 -4.42 0.32
N PHE A 78 3.72 -4.74 0.81
CA PHE A 78 2.82 -3.73 1.36
C PHE A 78 3.19 -3.47 2.81
N TYR A 79 3.49 -2.20 3.14
CA TYR A 79 4.03 -1.84 4.45
C TYR A 79 2.99 -1.29 5.41
N ASP A 80 2.27 -0.25 5.00
CA ASP A 80 1.43 0.48 5.94
C ASP A 80 0.26 1.13 5.22
N PHE A 81 -0.77 1.43 5.99
CA PHE A 81 -1.94 2.17 5.55
C PHE A 81 -2.33 3.12 6.67
N ASP A 82 -2.23 4.42 6.43
CA ASP A 82 -2.52 5.41 7.46
C ASP A 82 -2.85 6.75 6.81
N HIS A 83 -3.26 7.69 7.65
CA HIS A 83 -3.48 9.07 7.25
C HIS A 83 -2.15 9.68 6.79
N HIS A 84 -2.18 10.49 5.72
CA HIS A 84 -0.95 11.02 5.12
C HIS A 84 -0.11 11.84 6.10
N ASP A 85 -0.74 12.50 7.06
CA ASP A 85 -0.01 13.27 8.07
C ASP A 85 0.89 12.40 8.94
N ARG A 86 0.49 11.16 9.19
CA ARG A 86 1.29 10.23 9.98
C ARG A 86 2.39 9.58 9.16
N ILE A 87 2.12 9.32 7.88
CA ILE A 87 3.10 8.71 6.97
C ILE A 87 4.28 9.67 6.76
N TYR A 88 4.01 10.96 6.65
CA TYR A 88 5.02 11.96 6.33
C TYR A 88 5.73 12.57 7.56
N LYS A 89 5.45 12.10 8.72
CA LYS A 89 6.15 12.57 9.92
C LYS A 89 7.56 12.04 10.03
#